data_eee188872e042872d1e95ca521b370e8
#
_entry.id   eee188872e042872d1e95ca521b370e8
#
_cell.length_a   1.000
_cell.length_b   1.000
_cell.length_c   1.000
_cell.angle_alpha   90.00
_cell.angle_beta   90.00
_cell.angle_gamma   90.00
#
_symmetry.space_group_name_H-M   'P 1'
#
loop_
_entity.id
_entity.type
_entity.pdbx_description
1 polymer ?
#
loop_
_entity_poly.entity_id
_entity_poly.type
_entity_poly.pdbx_seq_one_letter_code
_entity_poly.pdbx_strand_id
1 'polypeptide(L)'
;MAYTINKYSGATLVVVQDGTVDVTTDLTFVGKNYAGYGEIQNENFLFLLENFSGTSQPPKPISGQIWHDSTSGKIKFYDGTKFKTTGGAEVSTTQPVGLTSGDFWWDSGNSQLYTYDGCLLYTSDA
;
A
#
# COMPACT_ATOMS: atom_id res chain seq x y z
N MET A 1 9.46 -28.78 -8.97
CA MET A 1 8.04 -28.41 -9.06
C MET A 1 7.88 -26.97 -8.63
N ALA A 2 7.29 -26.14 -9.45
CA ALA A 2 7.13 -24.72 -9.15
C ALA A 2 6.06 -24.51 -8.07
N TYR A 3 6.23 -23.45 -7.27
CA TYR A 3 5.20 -23.00 -6.34
C TYR A 3 4.27 -22.01 -7.02
N THR A 4 2.97 -22.29 -6.97
CA THR A 4 1.95 -21.36 -7.44
C THR A 4 1.44 -20.57 -6.25
N ILE A 5 1.67 -19.26 -6.26
CA ILE A 5 1.27 -18.37 -5.16
C ILE A 5 -0.04 -17.69 -5.54
N ASN A 6 -1.10 -18.01 -4.79
CA ASN A 6 -2.44 -17.50 -5.07
C ASN A 6 -2.83 -16.42 -4.06
N LYS A 7 -3.53 -15.41 -4.55
CA LYS A 7 -4.18 -14.42 -3.69
C LYS A 7 -5.34 -15.04 -2.93
N TYR A 8 -5.79 -14.36 -1.90
CA TYR A 8 -6.97 -14.80 -1.15
C TYR A 8 -8.20 -14.94 -2.04
N SER A 9 -8.31 -14.12 -3.09
CA SER A 9 -9.39 -14.19 -4.08
C SER A 9 -9.35 -15.47 -4.93
N GLY A 10 -8.24 -16.20 -4.92
CA GLY A 10 -8.02 -17.39 -5.74
C GLY A 10 -7.25 -17.12 -7.02
N ALA A 11 -7.09 -15.86 -7.40
CA ALA A 11 -6.29 -15.52 -8.58
C ALA A 11 -4.81 -15.77 -8.32
N THR A 12 -4.09 -16.29 -9.30
CA THR A 12 -2.65 -16.52 -9.18
C THR A 12 -1.90 -15.19 -9.23
N LEU A 13 -1.07 -14.94 -8.20
CA LEU A 13 -0.19 -13.78 -8.21
C LEU A 13 1.05 -14.07 -9.05
N VAL A 14 1.71 -15.19 -8.77
CA VAL A 14 2.98 -15.53 -9.41
C VAL A 14 3.25 -17.02 -9.28
N VAL A 15 4.02 -17.56 -10.23
CA VAL A 15 4.55 -18.92 -10.17
C VAL A 15 6.07 -18.82 -9.99
N VAL A 16 6.59 -19.41 -8.90
CA VAL A 16 8.00 -19.33 -8.57
C VAL A 16 8.67 -20.67 -8.89
N GLN A 17 9.62 -20.65 -9.80
CA GLN A 17 10.31 -21.86 -10.21
C GLN A 17 11.26 -22.37 -9.14
N ASP A 18 11.59 -23.67 -9.20
CA ASP A 18 12.52 -24.29 -8.25
C ASP A 18 13.86 -23.56 -8.25
N GLY A 19 14.41 -23.34 -7.07
CA GLY A 19 15.70 -22.71 -6.90
C GLY A 19 15.78 -21.23 -7.24
N THR A 20 14.63 -20.56 -7.42
CA THR A 20 14.58 -19.14 -7.76
C THR A 20 13.78 -18.36 -6.73
N VAL A 21 13.80 -17.04 -6.87
CA VAL A 21 12.95 -16.13 -6.09
C VAL A 21 12.18 -15.24 -7.04
N ASP A 22 11.05 -14.71 -6.57
CA ASP A 22 10.26 -13.71 -7.28
C ASP A 22 10.26 -12.41 -6.48
N VAL A 23 10.64 -11.32 -7.13
CA VAL A 23 10.75 -9.99 -6.53
C VAL A 23 9.83 -8.99 -7.23
N THR A 24 8.76 -9.45 -7.84
CA THR A 24 7.82 -8.58 -8.55
C THR A 24 6.90 -7.80 -7.62
N THR A 25 6.81 -8.19 -6.36
CA THR A 25 6.12 -7.45 -5.32
C THR A 25 7.11 -6.95 -4.28
N ASP A 26 6.63 -6.24 -3.26
CA ASP A 26 7.49 -5.72 -2.19
C ASP A 26 7.96 -6.80 -1.21
N LEU A 27 7.42 -8.01 -1.31
CA LEU A 27 7.98 -9.17 -0.64
C LEU A 27 8.72 -10.04 -1.64
N THR A 28 9.65 -10.86 -1.14
CA THR A 28 10.37 -11.82 -1.96
C THR A 28 9.75 -13.20 -1.75
N PHE A 29 9.19 -13.78 -2.79
CA PHE A 29 8.65 -15.14 -2.74
C PHE A 29 9.73 -16.12 -3.15
N VAL A 30 9.88 -17.18 -2.35
CA VAL A 30 10.98 -18.14 -2.48
C VAL A 30 10.44 -19.42 -3.12
N GLY A 31 11.13 -19.88 -4.14
CA GLY A 31 10.81 -21.15 -4.80
C GLY A 31 11.31 -22.34 -3.99
N LYS A 32 10.87 -23.53 -4.39
CA LYS A 32 11.28 -24.78 -3.77
C LYS A 32 12.81 -24.93 -3.91
N ASN A 33 13.44 -25.46 -2.87
CA ASN A 33 14.88 -25.75 -2.85
C ASN A 33 15.80 -24.53 -3.03
N TYR A 34 15.30 -23.32 -2.72
CA TYR A 34 16.16 -22.14 -2.74
C TYR A 34 17.03 -22.09 -1.46
N ALA A 35 18.36 -22.04 -1.66
CA ALA A 35 19.28 -21.92 -0.53
C ALA A 35 19.17 -20.52 0.10
N GLY A 36 19.20 -20.45 1.44
CA GLY A 36 19.14 -19.18 2.15
C GLY A 36 17.73 -18.61 2.32
N TYR A 37 16.71 -19.44 2.17
CA TYR A 37 15.32 -19.00 2.25
C TYR A 37 14.95 -18.43 3.63
N GLY A 38 15.62 -18.86 4.70
CA GLY A 38 15.27 -18.46 6.07
C GLY A 38 15.42 -16.97 6.31
N GLU A 39 16.53 -16.38 5.84
CA GLU A 39 16.77 -14.94 5.97
C GLU A 39 15.70 -14.15 5.22
N ILE A 40 15.39 -14.56 3.99
CA ILE A 40 14.39 -13.89 3.17
C ILE A 40 13.02 -13.95 3.84
N GLN A 41 12.62 -15.10 4.37
CA GLN A 41 11.34 -15.23 5.06
C GLN A 41 11.28 -14.37 6.31
N ASN A 42 12.36 -14.30 7.08
CA ASN A 42 12.41 -13.44 8.26
C ASN A 42 12.30 -11.98 7.90
N GLU A 43 12.95 -11.55 6.83
CA GLU A 43 12.80 -10.17 6.34
C GLU A 43 11.38 -9.87 5.87
N ASN A 44 10.75 -10.81 5.17
CA ASN A 44 9.34 -10.67 4.76
C ASN A 44 8.44 -10.49 5.98
N PHE A 45 8.64 -11.28 7.04
CA PHE A 45 7.86 -11.16 8.26
C PHE A 45 8.08 -9.80 8.92
N LEU A 46 9.31 -9.31 8.94
CA LEU A 46 9.61 -7.99 9.50
C LEU A 46 8.94 -6.88 8.69
N PHE A 47 9.00 -6.94 7.36
CA PHE A 47 8.34 -5.95 6.50
C PHE A 47 6.83 -5.91 6.77
N LEU A 48 6.21 -7.07 6.94
CA LEU A 48 4.79 -7.14 7.28
C LEU A 48 4.53 -6.63 8.70
N LEU A 49 5.40 -6.97 9.66
CA LEU A 49 5.24 -6.53 11.05
C LEU A 49 5.29 -5.01 11.17
N GLU A 50 6.17 -4.36 10.44
CA GLU A 50 6.29 -2.89 10.45
C GLU A 50 5.41 -2.21 9.40
N ASN A 51 4.63 -2.98 8.63
CA ASN A 51 3.79 -2.48 7.54
C ASN A 51 4.57 -1.66 6.51
N PHE A 52 5.72 -2.18 6.11
CA PHE A 52 6.62 -1.51 5.16
C PHE A 52 6.98 -0.08 5.57
N SER A 53 7.17 0.17 6.86
CA SER A 53 7.41 1.51 7.40
C SER A 53 8.58 2.19 6.71
N GLY A 54 8.36 3.42 6.27
CA GLY A 54 9.41 4.19 5.62
C GLY A 54 8.90 5.55 5.14
N THR A 55 9.84 6.37 4.69
CA THR A 55 9.55 7.72 4.21
C THR A 55 9.06 7.73 2.76
N SER A 56 9.27 6.64 2.02
CA SER A 56 8.83 6.48 0.64
C SER A 56 7.87 5.31 0.55
N GLN A 57 6.88 5.45 -0.32
CA GLN A 57 5.92 4.37 -0.51
C GLN A 57 6.59 3.13 -1.09
N PRO A 58 6.11 1.92 -0.76
CA PRO A 58 6.61 0.71 -1.38
C PRO A 58 6.54 0.80 -2.91
N PRO A 59 7.61 0.40 -3.63
CA PRO A 59 7.69 0.63 -5.08
C PRO A 59 6.89 -0.35 -5.93
N LYS A 60 6.52 -1.51 -5.38
CA LYS A 60 5.85 -2.57 -6.12
C LYS A 60 4.60 -3.07 -5.39
N PRO A 61 3.67 -2.16 -5.02
CA PRO A 61 2.54 -2.55 -4.19
C PRO A 61 1.51 -3.36 -4.95
N ILE A 62 0.77 -4.18 -4.21
CA ILE A 62 -0.43 -4.84 -4.71
C ILE A 62 -1.66 -4.22 -4.02
N SER A 63 -2.82 -4.35 -4.66
CA SER A 63 -4.07 -3.82 -4.10
C SER A 63 -4.33 -4.40 -2.71
N GLY A 64 -4.62 -3.53 -1.75
CA GLY A 64 -4.87 -3.90 -0.37
C GLY A 64 -3.63 -3.88 0.53
N GLN A 65 -2.44 -3.61 -0.02
CA GLN A 65 -1.22 -3.55 0.78
C GLN A 65 -1.25 -2.36 1.73
N ILE A 66 -0.80 -2.59 2.97
CA ILE A 66 -0.72 -1.55 4.01
C ILE A 66 0.69 -0.98 4.02
N TRP A 67 0.78 0.34 4.19
CA TRP A 67 2.04 1.05 4.34
C TRP A 67 1.98 2.04 5.50
N HIS A 68 2.96 1.97 6.39
CA HIS A 68 3.14 3.00 7.43
C HIS A 68 4.04 4.10 6.89
N ASP A 69 3.44 5.25 6.56
CA ASP A 69 4.18 6.43 6.11
C ASP A 69 4.81 7.10 7.32
N SER A 70 6.11 6.92 7.52
CA SER A 70 6.81 7.45 8.68
C SER A 70 6.97 8.97 8.65
N THR A 71 6.81 9.62 7.49
CA THR A 71 6.86 11.07 7.37
C THR A 71 5.63 11.71 7.99
N SER A 72 4.44 11.20 7.69
CA SER A 72 3.18 11.70 8.22
C SER A 72 2.74 11.01 9.51
N GLY A 73 3.31 9.84 9.81
CA GLY A 73 2.90 9.00 10.92
C GLY A 73 1.55 8.31 10.70
N LYS A 74 1.11 8.20 9.46
CA LYS A 74 -0.21 7.64 9.12
C LYS A 74 -0.09 6.27 8.47
N ILE A 75 -1.11 5.46 8.70
CA ILE A 75 -1.27 4.18 8.01
C ILE A 75 -2.01 4.44 6.71
N LYS A 76 -1.49 3.90 5.61
CA LYS A 76 -2.08 4.02 4.29
C LYS A 76 -2.30 2.65 3.68
N PHE A 77 -3.19 2.57 2.71
CA PHE A 77 -3.44 1.34 1.96
C PHE A 77 -3.41 1.62 0.46
N TYR A 78 -3.01 0.61 -0.30
CA TYR A 78 -2.98 0.71 -1.76
C TYR A 78 -4.33 0.27 -2.33
N ASP A 79 -5.02 1.17 -3.04
CA ASP A 79 -6.34 0.88 -3.61
C ASP A 79 -6.27 0.23 -5.01
N GLY A 80 -5.07 -0.08 -5.48
CA GLY A 80 -4.82 -0.58 -6.83
C GLY A 80 -4.27 0.48 -7.77
N THR A 81 -4.35 1.75 -7.38
CA THR A 81 -3.88 2.89 -8.17
C THR A 81 -2.93 3.78 -7.37
N LYS A 82 -3.26 4.04 -6.12
CA LYS A 82 -2.46 4.91 -5.25
C LYS A 82 -2.63 4.51 -3.79
N PHE A 83 -1.73 4.98 -2.93
CA PHE A 83 -1.88 4.85 -1.49
C PHE A 83 -2.81 5.94 -0.95
N LYS A 84 -3.75 5.54 -0.12
CA LYS A 84 -4.70 6.42 0.55
C LYS A 84 -4.60 6.25 2.05
N THR A 85 -4.86 7.33 2.78
CA THR A 85 -4.93 7.28 4.24
C THR A 85 -6.13 6.44 4.67
N THR A 86 -5.91 5.54 5.64
CA THR A 86 -6.98 4.64 6.13
C THR A 86 -7.99 5.35 7.00
N GLY A 87 -7.61 6.46 7.63
CA GLY A 87 -8.49 7.21 8.49
C GLY A 87 -8.13 8.68 8.46
N GLY A 88 -9.12 9.55 8.73
CA GLY A 88 -8.96 10.98 8.65
C GLY A 88 -8.89 11.47 7.22
N ALA A 89 -8.27 12.63 7.03
CA ALA A 89 -8.22 13.30 5.74
C ALA A 89 -6.87 13.13 5.07
N GLU A 90 -6.86 13.19 3.74
CA GLU A 90 -5.63 13.43 2.99
C GLU A 90 -5.17 14.86 3.30
N VAL A 91 -3.91 15.03 3.67
CA VAL A 91 -3.36 16.34 4.05
C VAL A 91 -2.44 16.84 2.95
N SER A 92 -2.76 17.98 2.35
CA SER A 92 -1.92 18.58 1.32
C SER A 92 -2.32 20.03 1.10
N THR A 93 -1.42 20.80 0.45
CA THR A 93 -1.71 22.18 0.06
C THR A 93 -2.42 22.27 -1.30
N THR A 94 -2.43 21.17 -2.05
CA THR A 94 -3.10 21.08 -3.34
C THR A 94 -4.12 19.95 -3.33
N GLN A 95 -5.16 20.09 -4.13
CA GLN A 95 -6.23 19.09 -4.18
C GLN A 95 -5.66 17.73 -4.59
N PRO A 96 -5.90 16.67 -3.78
CA PRO A 96 -5.45 15.33 -4.14
C PRO A 96 -6.14 14.82 -5.38
N VAL A 97 -5.44 14.01 -6.18
CA VAL A 97 -6.03 13.29 -7.30
C VAL A 97 -6.53 11.92 -6.81
N GLY A 98 -7.49 11.35 -7.52
CA GLY A 98 -7.98 10.01 -7.23
C GLY A 98 -8.87 9.91 -6.00
N LEU A 99 -9.53 10.99 -5.60
CA LEU A 99 -10.53 10.96 -4.55
C LEU A 99 -11.74 10.13 -4.97
N THR A 100 -12.33 9.43 -4.01
CA THR A 100 -13.58 8.71 -4.20
C THR A 100 -14.63 9.25 -3.24
N SER A 101 -15.90 8.95 -3.51
CA SER A 101 -17.00 9.45 -2.69
C SER A 101 -16.81 9.13 -1.22
N GLY A 102 -16.93 10.14 -0.39
CA GLY A 102 -16.74 10.03 1.06
C GLY A 102 -15.33 10.33 1.54
N ASP A 103 -14.37 10.55 0.64
CA ASP A 103 -13.02 10.93 1.04
C ASP A 103 -13.00 12.36 1.57
N PHE A 104 -12.12 12.59 2.55
CA PHE A 104 -11.86 13.92 3.09
C PHE A 104 -10.51 14.43 2.63
N TRP A 105 -10.44 15.75 2.45
CA TRP A 105 -9.20 16.45 2.19
C TRP A 105 -9.04 17.61 3.17
N TRP A 106 -7.93 17.60 3.90
CA TRP A 106 -7.53 18.74 4.73
C TRP A 106 -6.56 19.61 3.91
N ASP A 107 -7.05 20.78 3.48
CA ASP A 107 -6.21 21.76 2.80
C ASP A 107 -5.38 22.49 3.84
N SER A 108 -4.11 22.08 3.97
CA SER A 108 -3.21 22.64 4.98
C SER A 108 -2.75 24.06 4.65
N GLY A 109 -2.89 24.49 3.40
CA GLY A 109 -2.57 25.85 2.99
C GLY A 109 -3.61 26.86 3.47
N ASN A 110 -4.89 26.47 3.46
CA ASN A 110 -6.02 27.32 3.83
C ASN A 110 -6.72 26.90 5.13
N SER A 111 -6.23 25.83 5.76
CA SER A 111 -6.82 25.25 6.98
C SER A 111 -8.32 24.95 6.82
N GLN A 112 -8.68 24.30 5.72
CA GLN A 112 -10.06 23.94 5.40
C GLN A 112 -10.19 22.45 5.15
N LEU A 113 -11.33 21.89 5.61
CA LEU A 113 -11.69 20.50 5.38
C LEU A 113 -12.69 20.42 4.26
N TYR A 114 -12.42 19.51 3.31
CA TYR A 114 -13.31 19.22 2.18
C TYR A 114 -13.79 17.78 2.26
N THR A 115 -14.97 17.52 1.76
CA THR A 115 -15.47 16.18 1.51
C THR A 115 -15.83 16.04 0.03
N TYR A 116 -15.53 14.86 -0.55
CA TYR A 116 -15.76 14.57 -1.95
C TYR A 116 -17.00 13.68 -2.09
N ASP A 117 -17.95 14.08 -2.95
CA ASP A 117 -19.18 13.34 -3.16
C ASP A 117 -19.16 12.41 -4.38
N GLY A 118 -17.99 12.25 -5.00
CA GLY A 118 -17.82 11.50 -6.24
C GLY A 118 -17.76 12.37 -7.48
N CYS A 119 -18.03 13.67 -7.35
CA CYS A 119 -18.05 14.62 -8.45
C CYS A 119 -17.49 15.99 -8.04
N LEU A 120 -17.87 16.49 -6.86
CA LEU A 120 -17.49 17.82 -6.37
C LEU A 120 -16.91 17.73 -4.97
N LEU A 121 -16.02 18.67 -4.64
CA LEU A 121 -15.52 18.89 -3.29
C LEU A 121 -16.35 19.98 -2.61
N TYR A 122 -16.72 19.71 -1.37
CA TYR A 122 -17.45 20.66 -0.54
C TYR A 122 -16.63 21.03 0.68
N THR A 123 -16.64 22.32 1.06
CA THR A 123 -16.02 22.76 2.29
C THR A 123 -16.98 22.58 3.44
N SER A 124 -16.45 22.36 4.65
CA SER A 124 -17.24 22.53 5.85
C SER A 124 -17.39 24.02 6.09
N ASP A 125 -18.59 24.54 6.08
CA ASP A 125 -18.84 25.90 6.53
C ASP A 125 -18.69 25.96 8.04
N ALA A 126 -17.75 26.74 8.45
CA ALA A 126 -17.59 27.01 9.85
C ALA A 126 -18.58 28.07 10.32
#